data_76ccf97324c28e22c298a051189c1cff
#
_entry.id   76ccf97324c28e22c298a051189c1cff
#
_cell.length_a   1.000
_cell.length_b   1.000
_cell.length_c   1.000
_cell.angle_alpha   90.00
_cell.angle_beta   90.00
_cell.angle_gamma   90.00
#
_symmetry.space_group_name_H-M   'P 1'
#
loop_
_entity.id
_entity.type
_entity.pdbx_description
1 polymer ?
#
loop_
_entity_poly.entity_id
_entity_poly.type
_entity_poly.pdbx_seq_one_letter_code
_entity_poly.pdbx_strand_id
1 'polypeptide(L)'
;MKKVKLVFLFVALVSCYNSIYAGGILTNTNQNVAFLRNPARDAAIGIDGVYSNPAGVVFLDNGVHVSFNWQYAHQTRTITTTNPDFKLGVDNGNQEVKKFKGVANAPVIPSLQIAYNKDRWSFQGAVAVTGGGGKCEFAEGIGSFESAIGTIASQIQPLGATGYDADAYMRGKQYYFGITLGAAYKVTDNLSVYGGLRFLYGTASYKARVDNVQVKTANGMVPFGGFIDGANNTISGGIQQIQAGIAQYQAMGVTPPAELTTQLATLQATQQKLATLEVYREGISMMSDQSGIGIAPIIGIDYKAGNWNFAAKYEFKTRMRMKNSSTVKEPHLVTALNKYLDGTSVPEDQPALFTVGAQWSVLPTVRINTGYHLFFDKSSHWYNHEEDKLDGNTWEVNGGEEWDITDKLQVSGGLQKTNYGLSDAYMNDMSFVVSSYTFGLGFGYQISKKVKVNVAYFQTNYDTYKQDVTPTALNSTTHNDFTRTNNVFGIGVDLKL
;
A
#
# COMPACT_ATOMS: atom_id res chain seq x y z
N MET A 1 39.20 9.99 -8.78
CA MET A 1 37.84 9.84 -9.36
C MET A 1 37.25 8.42 -9.28
N LYS A 2 38.04 7.34 -9.11
CA LYS A 2 37.52 5.97 -8.94
C LYS A 2 37.03 5.64 -7.51
N LYS A 3 37.49 6.38 -6.49
CA LYS A 3 37.13 6.17 -5.08
C LYS A 3 35.72 6.61 -4.69
N VAL A 4 35.15 7.58 -5.41
CA VAL A 4 33.77 8.08 -5.18
C VAL A 4 32.73 7.09 -5.71
N LYS A 5 33.05 6.29 -6.72
CA LYS A 5 32.12 5.30 -7.29
C LYS A 5 31.84 4.10 -6.36
N LEU A 6 32.74 3.78 -5.44
CA LEU A 6 32.59 2.60 -4.58
C LEU A 6 31.71 2.88 -3.35
N VAL A 7 31.71 4.12 -2.83
CA VAL A 7 30.77 4.56 -1.79
C VAL A 7 29.37 4.73 -2.34
N PHE A 8 29.24 5.20 -3.59
CA PHE A 8 27.97 5.23 -4.30
C PHE A 8 27.41 3.82 -4.60
N LEU A 9 28.27 2.81 -4.70
CA LEU A 9 27.82 1.44 -4.99
C LEU A 9 27.05 0.82 -3.83
N PHE A 10 27.41 1.14 -2.59
CA PHE A 10 26.76 0.57 -1.39
C PHE A 10 25.53 1.40 -0.98
N VAL A 11 25.58 2.72 -1.15
CA VAL A 11 24.42 3.60 -0.99
C VAL A 11 23.36 3.30 -2.06
N ALA A 12 23.78 2.87 -3.27
CA ALA A 12 22.86 2.45 -4.33
C ALA A 12 22.18 1.10 -4.06
N LEU A 13 22.81 0.18 -3.32
CA LEU A 13 22.19 -1.09 -2.90
C LEU A 13 21.03 -0.86 -1.91
N VAL A 14 21.13 0.19 -1.09
CA VAL A 14 20.08 0.57 -0.15
C VAL A 14 19.16 1.65 -0.75
N SER A 15 19.62 2.43 -1.72
CA SER A 15 18.83 3.48 -2.37
C SER A 15 17.91 3.01 -3.50
N CYS A 16 17.99 1.73 -3.92
CA CYS A 16 16.97 1.13 -4.81
C CYS A 16 15.68 0.73 -4.06
N TYR A 17 15.70 0.79 -2.73
CA TYR A 17 14.50 0.52 -1.94
C TYR A 17 13.68 1.80 -1.82
N ASN A 18 12.81 1.96 -2.79
CA ASN A 18 11.81 3.00 -2.77
C ASN A 18 10.96 2.87 -1.51
N SER A 19 10.77 3.98 -0.88
CA SER A 19 10.09 4.23 0.38
C SER A 19 8.80 3.43 0.57
N ILE A 20 8.51 3.07 1.79
CA ILE A 20 7.23 2.51 2.24
C ILE A 20 6.15 3.55 1.94
N TYR A 21 5.31 3.28 0.94
CA TYR A 21 4.21 4.15 0.55
C TYR A 21 2.90 3.53 0.97
N ALA A 22 2.17 4.30 1.71
CA ALA A 22 0.78 4.07 1.97
C ALA A 22 0.07 5.41 1.81
N GLY A 23 -0.52 5.68 0.67
CA GLY A 23 -1.28 6.89 0.40
C GLY A 23 -1.90 6.91 -1.00
N GLY A 24 -2.92 7.68 -1.17
CA GLY A 24 -3.54 8.06 -2.42
C GLY A 24 -4.26 6.96 -3.19
N ILE A 25 -3.59 5.95 -3.61
CA ILE A 25 -4.12 4.80 -4.33
C ILE A 25 -5.00 3.88 -3.45
N LEU A 26 -5.08 4.15 -2.14
CA LEU A 26 -5.87 3.36 -1.19
C LEU A 26 -7.17 4.04 -0.75
N THR A 27 -7.78 4.84 -1.61
CA THR A 27 -9.11 5.40 -1.37
C THR A 27 -10.15 4.28 -1.37
N ASN A 28 -10.99 4.22 -0.33
CA ASN A 28 -12.05 3.24 -0.20
C ASN A 28 -13.40 3.85 -0.60
N THR A 29 -13.96 3.43 -1.73
CA THR A 29 -15.30 3.79 -2.19
C THR A 29 -16.40 2.89 -1.63
N ASN A 30 -16.01 1.73 -1.06
CA ASN A 30 -16.92 0.78 -0.46
C ASN A 30 -17.29 1.20 0.98
N GLN A 31 -18.30 2.04 1.12
CA GLN A 31 -18.74 2.56 2.42
C GLN A 31 -20.15 2.09 2.82
N ASN A 32 -20.76 1.20 2.04
CA ASN A 32 -22.09 0.66 2.33
C ASN A 32 -22.23 -0.77 1.78
N VAL A 33 -23.06 -1.59 2.40
CA VAL A 33 -23.32 -2.97 1.92
C VAL A 33 -24.07 -2.97 0.58
N ALA A 34 -24.79 -1.92 0.23
CA ALA A 34 -25.38 -1.76 -1.12
C ALA A 34 -24.29 -1.73 -2.21
N PHE A 35 -23.13 -1.10 -1.95
CA PHE A 35 -21.98 -1.11 -2.86
C PHE A 35 -21.41 -2.53 -3.00
N LEU A 36 -21.33 -3.30 -1.93
CA LEU A 36 -20.84 -4.68 -2.01
C LEU A 36 -21.72 -5.55 -2.92
N ARG A 37 -23.04 -5.30 -2.94
CA ARG A 37 -23.95 -6.01 -3.82
C ARG A 37 -23.82 -5.58 -5.27
N ASN A 38 -23.69 -4.26 -5.49
CA ASN A 38 -23.63 -3.64 -6.80
C ASN A 38 -22.75 -2.39 -6.70
N PRO A 39 -21.51 -2.39 -7.21
CA PRO A 39 -20.58 -1.27 -7.10
C PRO A 39 -20.99 -0.04 -7.91
N ALA A 40 -21.88 -0.19 -8.91
CA ALA A 40 -22.39 0.91 -9.72
C ALA A 40 -23.47 1.72 -8.98
N ARG A 41 -23.07 2.49 -7.96
CA ARG A 41 -23.99 3.25 -7.09
C ARG A 41 -24.04 4.75 -7.40
N ASP A 42 -23.27 5.22 -8.38
CA ASP A 42 -23.04 6.65 -8.61
C ASP A 42 -24.30 7.44 -8.99
N ALA A 43 -25.29 6.80 -9.61
CA ALA A 43 -26.59 7.41 -9.91
C ALA A 43 -27.77 6.71 -9.20
N ALA A 44 -27.50 5.78 -8.28
CA ALA A 44 -28.55 5.12 -7.52
C ALA A 44 -29.11 6.06 -6.45
N ILE A 45 -30.45 6.01 -6.29
CA ILE A 45 -31.16 6.79 -5.24
C ILE A 45 -31.42 5.85 -4.06
N GLY A 46 -30.69 6.08 -2.98
CA GLY A 46 -30.75 5.29 -1.73
C GLY A 46 -30.08 6.03 -0.60
N ILE A 47 -30.16 5.50 0.61
CA ILE A 47 -29.46 6.11 1.77
C ILE A 47 -27.93 5.97 1.63
N ASP A 48 -27.44 4.96 0.94
CA ASP A 48 -26.03 4.80 0.56
C ASP A 48 -25.53 5.95 -0.33
N GLY A 49 -26.45 6.65 -1.01
CA GLY A 49 -26.18 7.86 -1.76
C GLY A 49 -25.53 8.98 -0.94
N VAL A 50 -25.67 9.01 0.39
CA VAL A 50 -24.95 9.98 1.25
C VAL A 50 -23.44 9.97 0.96
N TYR A 51 -22.90 8.85 0.49
CA TYR A 51 -21.53 8.77 -0.03
C TYR A 51 -21.48 8.79 -1.57
N SER A 52 -22.20 7.85 -2.24
CA SER A 52 -22.03 7.61 -3.68
C SER A 52 -22.70 8.69 -4.55
N ASN A 53 -23.91 9.10 -4.22
CA ASN A 53 -24.74 10.08 -4.96
C ASN A 53 -25.44 11.05 -4.00
N PRO A 54 -24.73 11.96 -3.32
CA PRO A 54 -25.32 12.76 -2.26
C PRO A 54 -26.37 13.76 -2.77
N ALA A 55 -26.31 14.18 -4.03
CA ALA A 55 -27.35 15.00 -4.63
C ALA A 55 -28.67 14.22 -4.80
N GLY A 56 -28.61 12.90 -5.11
CA GLY A 56 -29.79 12.07 -5.31
C GLY A 56 -30.57 11.75 -4.03
N VAL A 57 -29.96 11.85 -2.86
CA VAL A 57 -30.60 11.52 -1.56
C VAL A 57 -31.83 12.39 -1.27
N VAL A 58 -31.88 13.60 -1.78
CA VAL A 58 -33.03 14.52 -1.61
C VAL A 58 -34.29 13.99 -2.30
N PHE A 59 -34.20 13.03 -3.20
CA PHE A 59 -35.32 12.38 -3.86
C PHE A 59 -35.92 11.21 -3.07
N LEU A 60 -35.34 10.81 -1.95
CA LEU A 60 -35.99 9.93 -0.98
C LEU A 60 -37.16 10.65 -0.30
N ASP A 61 -38.07 9.88 0.27
CA ASP A 61 -39.22 10.43 1.00
C ASP A 61 -38.77 11.33 2.15
N ASN A 62 -39.67 12.25 2.54
CA ASN A 62 -39.48 13.06 3.75
C ASN A 62 -39.36 12.17 5.00
N GLY A 63 -38.52 12.59 5.95
CA GLY A 63 -38.23 11.90 7.18
C GLY A 63 -36.75 11.68 7.42
N VAL A 64 -36.44 10.90 8.43
CA VAL A 64 -35.06 10.52 8.77
C VAL A 64 -34.76 9.15 8.18
N HIS A 65 -33.66 9.07 7.43
CA HIS A 65 -33.11 7.83 6.88
C HIS A 65 -31.76 7.56 7.53
N VAL A 66 -31.56 6.33 7.96
CA VAL A 66 -30.31 5.90 8.61
C VAL A 66 -29.86 4.57 7.98
N SER A 67 -28.58 4.42 7.70
CA SER A 67 -27.98 3.14 7.31
C SER A 67 -26.79 2.85 8.21
N PHE A 68 -26.84 1.71 8.87
CA PHE A 68 -25.70 1.18 9.65
C PHE A 68 -25.18 -0.07 8.96
N ASN A 69 -23.87 -0.12 8.73
CA ASN A 69 -23.24 -1.23 8.01
C ASN A 69 -22.06 -1.77 8.79
N TRP A 70 -21.89 -3.07 8.70
CA TRP A 70 -20.75 -3.81 9.16
C TRP A 70 -20.20 -4.65 8.02
N GLN A 71 -18.87 -4.64 7.86
CA GLN A 71 -18.18 -5.44 6.86
C GLN A 71 -17.02 -6.20 7.52
N TYR A 72 -16.79 -7.41 7.05
CA TYR A 72 -15.61 -8.22 7.32
C TYR A 72 -14.80 -8.33 6.03
N ALA A 73 -13.52 -8.01 6.07
CA ALA A 73 -12.62 -8.16 4.92
C ALA A 73 -11.44 -9.06 5.28
N HIS A 74 -11.16 -10.00 4.37
CA HIS A 74 -9.97 -10.85 4.40
C HIS A 74 -9.18 -10.64 3.11
N GLN A 75 -7.90 -10.25 3.26
CA GLN A 75 -7.00 -10.01 2.15
C GLN A 75 -5.70 -10.79 2.34
N THR A 76 -5.14 -11.27 1.22
CA THR A 76 -3.75 -11.72 1.17
C THR A 76 -2.98 -10.87 0.19
N ARG A 77 -1.71 -10.65 0.47
CA ARG A 77 -0.74 -10.03 -0.43
C ARG A 77 0.41 -11.01 -0.59
N THR A 78 0.73 -11.37 -1.81
CA THR A 78 1.81 -12.32 -2.08
C THR A 78 2.82 -11.66 -3.00
N ILE A 79 4.08 -11.72 -2.59
CA ILE A 79 5.22 -11.30 -3.39
C ILE A 79 6.01 -12.59 -3.68
N THR A 80 6.17 -12.94 -4.96
CA THR A 80 7.07 -14.01 -5.37
C THR A 80 8.32 -13.35 -5.93
N THR A 81 9.42 -13.46 -5.21
CA THR A 81 10.70 -12.86 -5.59
C THR A 81 11.63 -13.93 -6.08
N THR A 82 12.26 -13.71 -7.23
CA THR A 82 13.35 -14.54 -7.77
C THR A 82 14.63 -13.73 -7.72
N ASN A 83 15.62 -14.23 -6.98
CA ASN A 83 16.94 -13.61 -6.85
C ASN A 83 18.00 -14.73 -6.74
N PRO A 84 19.09 -14.69 -7.54
CA PRO A 84 20.15 -15.71 -7.49
C PRO A 84 20.78 -15.90 -6.11
N ASP A 85 20.86 -14.84 -5.29
CA ASP A 85 21.49 -14.86 -3.97
C ASP A 85 20.64 -15.61 -2.92
N PHE A 86 19.35 -15.87 -3.21
CA PHE A 86 18.49 -16.65 -2.30
C PHE A 86 18.91 -18.09 -2.12
N LYS A 87 19.74 -18.63 -3.05
CA LYS A 87 20.38 -19.94 -2.89
C LYS A 87 21.27 -20.03 -1.66
N LEU A 88 21.79 -18.90 -1.18
CA LEU A 88 22.64 -18.82 -0.01
C LEU A 88 21.84 -18.88 1.30
N GLY A 89 20.53 -18.63 1.27
CA GLY A 89 19.65 -18.77 2.42
C GLY A 89 19.56 -20.23 2.89
N VAL A 90 19.92 -20.49 4.16
CA VAL A 90 19.99 -21.87 4.69
C VAL A 90 18.64 -22.57 4.67
N ASP A 91 17.55 -21.81 4.84
CA ASP A 91 16.17 -22.33 4.87
C ASP A 91 15.50 -22.33 3.50
N ASN A 92 16.15 -21.83 2.45
CA ASN A 92 15.55 -21.73 1.12
C ASN A 92 15.82 -22.92 0.19
N GLY A 93 16.44 -24.00 0.68
CA GLY A 93 16.62 -25.24 -0.06
C GLY A 93 17.39 -25.11 -1.38
N ASN A 94 18.35 -24.19 -1.47
CA ASN A 94 19.11 -23.87 -2.68
C ASN A 94 18.24 -23.36 -3.85
N GLN A 95 17.09 -22.73 -3.55
CA GLN A 95 16.19 -22.15 -4.53
C GLN A 95 16.49 -20.67 -4.73
N GLU A 96 16.27 -20.17 -5.96
CA GLU A 96 16.33 -18.74 -6.29
C GLU A 96 15.01 -18.01 -6.01
N VAL A 97 13.93 -18.76 -5.80
CA VAL A 97 12.57 -18.25 -5.64
C VAL A 97 12.14 -18.38 -4.20
N LYS A 98 11.59 -17.28 -3.65
CA LYS A 98 10.95 -17.26 -2.32
C LYS A 98 9.63 -16.52 -2.38
N LYS A 99 8.62 -16.99 -1.64
CA LYS A 99 7.29 -16.38 -1.55
C LYS A 99 7.11 -15.74 -0.18
N PHE A 100 6.77 -14.46 -0.20
CA PHE A 100 6.44 -13.68 0.99
C PHE A 100 4.94 -13.44 1.02
N LYS A 101 4.27 -13.91 2.07
CA LYS A 101 2.82 -13.82 2.19
C LYS A 101 2.44 -12.89 3.34
N GLY A 102 1.80 -11.78 2.99
CA GLY A 102 1.15 -10.88 3.93
C GLY A 102 -0.33 -11.19 4.07
N VAL A 103 -0.83 -11.15 5.31
CA VAL A 103 -2.25 -11.36 5.61
C VAL A 103 -2.81 -10.11 6.26
N ALA A 104 -3.97 -9.69 5.79
CA ALA A 104 -4.74 -8.58 6.35
C ALA A 104 -6.16 -9.03 6.66
N ASN A 105 -6.51 -9.00 7.94
CA ASN A 105 -7.86 -9.27 8.43
C ASN A 105 -8.43 -7.99 9.04
N ALA A 106 -9.60 -7.58 8.57
CA ALA A 106 -10.37 -6.49 9.13
C ALA A 106 -11.75 -7.03 9.56
N PRO A 107 -11.89 -7.52 10.81
CA PRO A 107 -13.11 -8.17 11.26
C PRO A 107 -14.28 -7.21 11.41
N VAL A 108 -14.00 -5.91 11.56
CA VAL A 108 -15.01 -4.87 11.74
C VAL A 108 -14.63 -3.65 10.93
N ILE A 109 -15.38 -3.37 9.87
CA ILE A 109 -15.31 -2.12 9.10
C ILE A 109 -16.72 -1.50 9.18
N PRO A 110 -16.96 -0.60 10.15
CA PRO A 110 -18.27 0.00 10.33
C PRO A 110 -18.45 1.20 9.42
N SER A 111 -19.70 1.47 9.05
CA SER A 111 -20.11 2.77 8.51
C SER A 111 -21.52 3.15 8.98
N LEU A 112 -21.74 4.44 9.10
CA LEU A 112 -23.03 5.04 9.43
C LEU A 112 -23.32 6.14 8.42
N GLN A 113 -24.53 6.13 7.86
CA GLN A 113 -25.03 7.16 6.98
C GLN A 113 -26.39 7.63 7.48
N ILE A 114 -26.60 8.92 7.46
CA ILE A 114 -27.84 9.55 7.96
C ILE A 114 -28.26 10.65 6.99
N ALA A 115 -29.57 10.76 6.75
CA ALA A 115 -30.13 11.85 5.99
C ALA A 115 -31.48 12.29 6.63
N TYR A 116 -31.68 13.59 6.73
CA TYR A 116 -32.97 14.18 7.08
C TYR A 116 -33.52 14.95 5.89
N ASN A 117 -34.57 14.40 5.30
CA ASN A 117 -35.26 15.00 4.14
C ASN A 117 -36.50 15.75 4.58
N LYS A 118 -36.58 16.99 4.14
CA LYS A 118 -37.77 17.83 4.33
C LYS A 118 -37.95 18.71 3.10
N ASP A 119 -39.08 18.53 2.41
CA ASP A 119 -39.48 19.29 1.23
C ASP A 119 -38.39 19.25 0.12
N ARG A 120 -37.67 20.35 -0.08
CA ARG A 120 -36.60 20.47 -1.09
C ARG A 120 -35.20 20.26 -0.52
N TRP A 121 -35.07 19.98 0.77
CA TRP A 121 -33.78 19.86 1.44
C TRP A 121 -33.51 18.46 1.93
N SER A 122 -32.24 18.05 1.84
CA SER A 122 -31.70 16.87 2.50
C SER A 122 -30.43 17.26 3.26
N PHE A 123 -30.44 17.15 4.59
CA PHE A 123 -29.26 17.32 5.43
C PHE A 123 -28.65 15.95 5.68
N GLN A 124 -27.36 15.80 5.41
CA GLN A 124 -26.70 14.50 5.32
C GLN A 124 -25.45 14.43 6.18
N GLY A 125 -25.20 13.25 6.73
CA GLY A 125 -24.00 12.95 7.47
C GLY A 125 -23.55 11.50 7.27
N ALA A 126 -22.25 11.28 7.27
CA ALA A 126 -21.67 9.93 7.23
C ALA A 126 -20.41 9.83 8.08
N VAL A 127 -20.21 8.64 8.64
CA VAL A 127 -18.94 8.24 9.28
C VAL A 127 -18.52 6.91 8.69
N ALA A 128 -17.30 6.82 8.14
CA ALA A 128 -16.80 5.61 7.52
C ALA A 128 -15.28 5.57 7.48
N VAL A 129 -14.74 4.38 7.16
CA VAL A 129 -13.33 4.20 6.76
C VAL A 129 -13.24 4.54 5.27
N THR A 130 -12.72 5.72 4.96
CA THR A 130 -12.68 6.28 3.59
C THR A 130 -11.42 5.92 2.84
N GLY A 131 -10.49 5.22 3.47
CA GLY A 131 -9.24 4.80 2.84
C GLY A 131 -8.34 4.01 3.77
N GLY A 132 -7.22 3.58 3.22
CA GLY A 132 -6.21 2.81 3.92
C GLY A 132 -6.22 1.32 3.58
N GLY A 133 -5.07 0.66 3.77
CA GLY A 133 -4.87 -0.75 3.43
C GLY A 133 -5.19 -1.74 4.55
N GLY A 134 -5.76 -1.28 5.68
CA GLY A 134 -5.92 -2.13 6.86
C GLY A 134 -4.59 -2.46 7.54
N LYS A 135 -4.56 -3.56 8.30
CA LYS A 135 -3.31 -4.13 8.87
C LYS A 135 -2.88 -5.28 7.97
N CYS A 136 -1.69 -5.20 7.38
CA CYS A 136 -1.05 -6.30 6.67
C CYS A 136 0.25 -6.68 7.38
N GLU A 137 0.50 -7.97 7.56
CA GLU A 137 1.63 -8.51 8.30
C GLU A 137 2.31 -9.59 7.48
N PHE A 138 3.61 -9.42 7.25
CA PHE A 138 4.52 -10.36 6.63
C PHE A 138 5.44 -10.89 7.74
N ALA A 139 5.14 -12.08 8.24
CA ALA A 139 5.83 -12.65 9.40
C ALA A 139 7.29 -13.03 9.09
N GLU A 140 7.60 -13.32 7.84
CA GLU A 140 8.93 -13.72 7.35
C GLU A 140 9.61 -12.58 6.55
N GLY A 141 9.19 -11.32 6.76
CA GLY A 141 9.70 -10.19 6.00
C GLY A 141 9.18 -10.12 4.57
N ILE A 142 9.94 -9.47 3.70
CA ILE A 142 9.61 -9.20 2.30
C ILE A 142 10.82 -9.40 1.40
N GLY A 143 10.62 -9.51 0.08
CA GLY A 143 11.64 -9.83 -0.90
C GLY A 143 12.83 -8.87 -0.90
N SER A 144 12.58 -7.58 -0.71
CA SER A 144 13.65 -6.57 -0.63
C SER A 144 14.58 -6.77 0.58
N PHE A 145 14.05 -7.19 1.73
CA PHE A 145 14.86 -7.46 2.92
C PHE A 145 15.75 -8.69 2.68
N GLU A 146 15.15 -9.76 2.20
CA GLU A 146 15.89 -10.99 1.86
C GLU A 146 16.95 -10.75 0.80
N SER A 147 16.63 -9.98 -0.26
CA SER A 147 17.59 -9.65 -1.32
C SER A 147 18.79 -8.86 -0.79
N ALA A 148 18.57 -7.94 0.15
CA ALA A 148 19.65 -7.17 0.77
C ALA A 148 20.60 -8.09 1.56
N ILE A 149 20.05 -9.02 2.35
CA ILE A 149 20.85 -9.98 3.14
C ILE A 149 21.61 -10.93 2.21
N GLY A 150 20.93 -11.50 1.21
CA GLY A 150 21.54 -12.40 0.23
C GLY A 150 22.70 -11.75 -0.53
N THR A 151 22.53 -10.49 -0.92
CA THR A 151 23.60 -9.71 -1.56
C THR A 151 24.81 -9.51 -0.65
N ILE A 152 24.60 -9.18 0.64
CA ILE A 152 25.69 -9.07 1.61
C ILE A 152 26.41 -10.44 1.74
N ALA A 153 25.65 -11.53 1.88
CA ALA A 153 26.20 -12.89 1.96
C ALA A 153 27.02 -13.24 0.73
N SER A 154 26.53 -12.92 -0.47
CA SER A 154 27.25 -13.13 -1.75
C SER A 154 28.58 -12.35 -1.79
N GLN A 155 28.61 -11.12 -1.29
CA GLN A 155 29.82 -10.29 -1.27
C GLN A 155 30.91 -10.79 -0.30
N ILE A 156 30.53 -11.49 0.76
CA ILE A 156 31.46 -12.03 1.76
C ILE A 156 31.82 -13.51 1.53
N GLN A 157 31.34 -14.15 0.45
CA GLN A 157 31.75 -15.51 0.06
C GLN A 157 33.26 -15.66 -0.07
N PRO A 158 34.02 -14.70 -0.67
CA PRO A 158 35.50 -14.82 -0.73
C PRO A 158 36.17 -14.82 0.63
N LEU A 159 35.47 -14.44 1.71
CA LEU A 159 35.93 -14.43 3.09
C LEU A 159 35.53 -15.72 3.86
N GLY A 160 34.89 -16.69 3.18
CA GLY A 160 34.51 -17.97 3.76
C GLY A 160 33.04 -18.11 4.14
N ALA A 161 32.19 -17.15 3.77
CA ALA A 161 30.75 -17.29 3.90
C ALA A 161 30.23 -18.31 2.87
N THR A 162 29.36 -19.23 3.30
CA THR A 162 28.72 -20.23 2.43
C THR A 162 27.21 -20.14 2.44
N GLY A 163 26.64 -19.25 3.27
CA GLY A 163 25.21 -19.00 3.36
C GLY A 163 24.89 -17.98 4.44
N TYR A 164 23.61 -17.71 4.60
CA TYR A 164 23.09 -16.79 5.62
C TYR A 164 21.77 -17.28 6.21
N ASP A 165 21.43 -16.73 7.37
CA ASP A 165 20.13 -16.80 8.01
C ASP A 165 19.83 -15.46 8.67
N ALA A 166 18.56 -15.05 8.75
CA ALA A 166 18.16 -13.83 9.42
C ALA A 166 16.66 -13.82 9.75
N ASP A 167 16.32 -13.18 10.84
CA ASP A 167 14.94 -12.87 11.18
C ASP A 167 14.49 -11.59 10.48
N ALA A 168 13.47 -11.69 9.66
CA ALA A 168 12.89 -10.54 8.99
C ALA A 168 11.39 -10.43 9.29
N TYR A 169 10.89 -9.21 9.42
CA TYR A 169 9.50 -8.94 9.73
C TYR A 169 9.07 -7.60 9.16
N MET A 170 7.85 -7.55 8.59
CA MET A 170 7.24 -6.32 8.11
C MET A 170 5.74 -6.29 8.48
N ARG A 171 5.29 -5.17 9.01
CA ARG A 171 3.87 -4.88 9.25
C ARG A 171 3.56 -3.43 8.88
N GLY A 172 2.54 -3.25 8.03
CA GLY A 172 1.91 -1.97 7.77
C GLY A 172 0.46 -1.97 8.27
N LYS A 173 0.03 -0.85 8.83
CA LYS A 173 -1.35 -0.60 9.22
C LYS A 173 -1.68 0.84 8.87
N GLN A 174 -2.79 1.08 8.14
CA GLN A 174 -3.20 2.42 7.78
C GLN A 174 -4.71 2.50 7.65
N TYR A 175 -5.29 3.55 8.22
CA TYR A 175 -6.72 3.88 8.15
C TYR A 175 -6.94 5.37 7.99
N TYR A 176 -7.92 5.72 7.17
CA TYR A 176 -8.45 7.07 7.07
C TYR A 176 -9.92 7.05 7.46
N PHE A 177 -10.24 7.69 8.56
CA PHE A 177 -11.60 7.84 9.07
C PHE A 177 -12.16 9.15 8.56
N GLY A 178 -13.31 9.10 7.87
CA GLY A 178 -13.98 10.26 7.32
C GLY A 178 -15.29 10.56 8.05
N ILE A 179 -15.47 11.82 8.41
CA ILE A 179 -16.77 12.38 8.83
C ILE A 179 -17.21 13.33 7.73
N THR A 180 -18.30 13.02 7.04
CA THR A 180 -18.85 13.85 5.96
C THR A 180 -20.13 14.50 6.44
N LEU A 181 -20.27 15.81 6.21
CA LEU A 181 -21.47 16.58 6.48
C LEU A 181 -21.80 17.42 5.25
N GLY A 182 -23.07 17.52 4.89
CA GLY A 182 -23.48 18.30 3.74
C GLY A 182 -25.00 18.41 3.60
N ALA A 183 -25.39 19.11 2.56
CA ALA A 183 -26.80 19.28 2.23
C ALA A 183 -27.04 19.21 0.71
N ALA A 184 -28.15 18.59 0.33
CA ALA A 184 -28.65 18.63 -1.03
C ALA A 184 -29.91 19.51 -1.11
N TYR A 185 -30.07 20.14 -2.25
CA TYR A 185 -31.21 20.97 -2.55
C TYR A 185 -31.83 20.58 -3.90
N LYS A 186 -33.14 20.33 -3.88
CA LYS A 186 -33.95 20.06 -5.07
C LYS A 186 -34.26 21.38 -5.79
N VAL A 187 -33.48 21.69 -6.84
CA VAL A 187 -33.63 22.92 -7.65
C VAL A 187 -34.94 22.89 -8.43
N THR A 188 -35.22 21.75 -9.06
CA THR A 188 -36.50 21.41 -9.71
C THR A 188 -36.95 20.04 -9.22
N ASP A 189 -38.10 19.54 -9.68
CA ASP A 189 -38.56 18.20 -9.33
C ASP A 189 -37.64 17.10 -9.87
N ASN A 190 -36.81 17.42 -10.86
CA ASN A 190 -35.91 16.48 -11.53
C ASN A 190 -34.44 16.79 -11.32
N LEU A 191 -34.06 17.95 -10.81
CA LEU A 191 -32.68 18.40 -10.67
C LEU A 191 -32.37 18.72 -9.23
N SER A 192 -31.31 18.18 -8.70
CA SER A 192 -30.73 18.51 -7.40
C SER A 192 -29.24 18.77 -7.44
N VAL A 193 -28.78 19.53 -6.45
CA VAL A 193 -27.37 19.85 -6.23
C VAL A 193 -26.99 19.54 -4.78
N TYR A 194 -25.71 19.25 -4.56
CA TYR A 194 -25.18 18.96 -3.23
C TYR A 194 -23.90 19.76 -2.98
N GLY A 195 -23.74 20.19 -1.73
CA GLY A 195 -22.51 20.75 -1.19
C GLY A 195 -22.22 20.19 0.19
N GLY A 196 -20.97 19.80 0.44
CA GLY A 196 -20.57 19.22 1.72
C GLY A 196 -19.07 19.32 1.96
N LEU A 197 -18.68 18.90 3.17
CA LEU A 197 -17.29 18.83 3.61
C LEU A 197 -17.03 17.45 4.23
N ARG A 198 -15.86 16.89 3.96
CA ARG A 198 -15.34 15.71 4.65
C ARG A 198 -14.14 16.09 5.50
N PHE A 199 -14.22 15.76 6.80
CA PHE A 199 -13.12 15.81 7.73
C PHE A 199 -12.47 14.43 7.76
N LEU A 200 -11.14 14.37 7.52
CA LEU A 200 -10.37 13.15 7.57
C LEU A 200 -9.45 13.14 8.77
N TYR A 201 -9.40 11.99 9.44
CA TYR A 201 -8.35 11.64 10.40
C TYR A 201 -7.60 10.42 9.88
N GLY A 202 -6.32 10.61 9.55
CA GLY A 202 -5.43 9.55 9.12
C GLY A 202 -4.61 9.02 10.29
N THR A 203 -4.47 7.70 10.36
CA THR A 203 -3.54 7.02 11.27
C THR A 203 -2.84 5.89 10.55
N ALA A 204 -1.53 5.78 10.76
CA ALA A 204 -0.72 4.69 10.23
C ALA A 204 0.25 4.18 11.29
N SER A 205 0.64 2.91 11.20
CA SER A 205 1.64 2.28 12.05
C SER A 205 2.46 1.32 11.22
N TYR A 206 3.77 1.50 11.24
CA TYR A 206 4.71 0.67 10.49
C TYR A 206 5.71 0.05 11.45
N LYS A 207 6.02 -1.23 11.22
CA LYS A 207 7.09 -1.93 11.93
C LYS A 207 7.84 -2.77 10.93
N ALA A 208 9.14 -2.56 10.85
CA ALA A 208 10.05 -3.33 10.01
C ALA A 208 11.28 -3.69 10.82
N ARG A 209 11.82 -4.89 10.64
CA ARG A 209 13.07 -5.31 11.24
C ARG A 209 13.76 -6.37 10.40
N VAL A 210 15.05 -6.36 10.46
CA VAL A 210 15.96 -7.41 10.07
C VAL A 210 16.96 -7.55 11.21
N ASP A 211 16.94 -8.65 11.91
CA ASP A 211 17.81 -8.93 13.07
C ASP A 211 18.30 -10.37 13.07
N ASN A 212 19.10 -10.76 14.06
CA ASN A 212 19.69 -12.09 14.19
C ASN A 212 20.41 -12.58 12.92
N VAL A 213 21.06 -11.66 12.18
CA VAL A 213 21.75 -12.01 10.96
C VAL A 213 22.92 -12.93 11.29
N GLN A 214 22.93 -14.09 10.70
CA GLN A 214 23.97 -15.11 10.85
C GLN A 214 24.59 -15.45 9.50
N VAL A 215 25.87 -15.79 9.53
CA VAL A 215 26.65 -16.24 8.36
C VAL A 215 26.99 -17.70 8.56
N LYS A 216 26.66 -18.51 7.56
CA LYS A 216 27.10 -19.91 7.49
C LYS A 216 28.55 -19.96 7.00
N THR A 217 29.40 -20.65 7.74
CA THR A 217 30.82 -20.92 7.40
C THR A 217 31.05 -22.42 7.38
N ALA A 218 32.27 -22.85 6.99
CA ALA A 218 32.68 -24.26 7.10
C ALA A 218 32.57 -24.79 8.54
N ASN A 219 32.66 -23.93 9.55
CA ASN A 219 32.61 -24.26 10.97
C ASN A 219 31.23 -24.12 11.60
N GLY A 220 30.18 -23.88 10.81
CA GLY A 220 28.80 -23.68 11.27
C GLY A 220 28.31 -22.24 11.16
N MET A 221 27.17 -21.95 11.83
CA MET A 221 26.56 -20.63 11.86
C MET A 221 27.27 -19.75 12.88
N VAL A 222 27.60 -18.53 12.48
CA VAL A 222 28.19 -17.50 13.36
C VAL A 222 27.41 -16.21 13.23
N PRO A 223 27.21 -15.43 14.33
CA PRO A 223 26.62 -14.12 14.24
C PRO A 223 27.38 -13.21 13.27
N PHE A 224 26.68 -12.40 12.50
CA PHE A 224 27.28 -11.53 11.47
C PHE A 224 28.41 -10.66 12.02
N GLY A 225 28.22 -10.03 13.21
CA GLY A 225 29.27 -9.24 13.86
C GLY A 225 30.53 -10.05 14.16
N GLY A 226 30.39 -11.26 14.67
CA GLY A 226 31.52 -12.16 14.93
C GLY A 226 32.27 -12.57 13.66
N PHE A 227 31.54 -12.79 12.55
CA PHE A 227 32.14 -13.04 11.25
C PHE A 227 32.98 -11.84 10.76
N ILE A 228 32.43 -10.63 10.85
CA ILE A 228 33.13 -9.39 10.47
C ILE A 228 34.39 -9.17 11.31
N ASP A 229 34.33 -9.40 12.63
CA ASP A 229 35.49 -9.29 13.53
C ASP A 229 36.58 -10.28 13.13
N GLY A 230 36.24 -11.56 12.91
CA GLY A 230 37.19 -12.60 12.49
C GLY A 230 37.83 -12.25 11.15
N ALA A 231 37.06 -11.81 10.17
CA ALA A 231 37.57 -11.38 8.86
C ALA A 231 38.49 -10.16 8.98
N ASN A 232 38.13 -9.14 9.75
CA ASN A 232 38.95 -7.95 9.98
C ASN A 232 40.29 -8.30 10.65
N ASN A 233 40.28 -9.18 11.64
CA ASN A 233 41.50 -9.63 12.31
C ASN A 233 42.45 -10.35 11.34
N THR A 234 41.91 -11.25 10.50
CA THR A 234 42.67 -11.97 9.49
C THR A 234 43.28 -11.02 8.46
N ILE A 235 42.49 -10.07 7.95
CA ILE A 235 42.96 -9.10 6.95
C ILE A 235 44.00 -8.16 7.56
N SER A 236 43.79 -7.67 8.78
CA SER A 236 44.73 -6.80 9.48
C SER A 236 46.07 -7.48 9.71
N GLY A 237 46.07 -8.76 10.10
CA GLY A 237 47.29 -9.56 10.22
C GLY A 237 48.02 -9.70 8.87
N GLY A 238 47.29 -10.00 7.79
CA GLY A 238 47.85 -10.05 6.44
C GLY A 238 48.47 -8.71 5.99
N ILE A 239 47.78 -7.60 6.24
CA ILE A 239 48.30 -6.25 5.93
C ILE A 239 49.60 -5.99 6.66
N GLN A 240 49.68 -6.29 7.96
CA GLN A 240 50.89 -6.10 8.78
C GLN A 240 52.05 -6.95 8.24
N GLN A 241 51.84 -8.23 7.88
CA GLN A 241 52.86 -9.10 7.31
C GLN A 241 53.41 -8.58 5.98
N ILE A 242 52.50 -8.15 5.07
CA ILE A 242 52.91 -7.60 3.78
C ILE A 242 53.67 -6.28 3.95
N GLN A 243 53.19 -5.39 4.82
CA GLN A 243 53.90 -4.15 5.14
C GLN A 243 55.28 -4.37 5.70
N ALA A 244 55.44 -5.33 6.62
CA ALA A 244 56.76 -5.76 7.13
C ALA A 244 57.66 -6.28 6.02
N GLY A 245 57.17 -7.12 5.11
CA GLY A 245 57.90 -7.59 3.94
C GLY A 245 58.34 -6.46 3.01
N ILE A 246 57.44 -5.52 2.70
CA ILE A 246 57.75 -4.32 1.88
C ILE A 246 58.89 -3.52 2.55
N ALA A 247 58.79 -3.27 3.88
CA ALA A 247 59.78 -2.54 4.63
C ALA A 247 61.19 -3.21 4.59
N GLN A 248 61.28 -4.55 4.60
CA GLN A 248 62.53 -5.26 4.45
C GLN A 248 63.16 -5.01 3.06
N TYR A 249 62.40 -5.08 1.97
CA TYR A 249 62.94 -4.75 0.65
C TYR A 249 63.45 -3.31 0.56
N GLN A 250 62.72 -2.37 1.14
CA GLN A 250 63.08 -0.95 1.21
C GLN A 250 64.39 -0.75 2.02
N ALA A 251 64.52 -1.44 3.16
CA ALA A 251 65.75 -1.41 3.97
C ALA A 251 66.98 -1.96 3.26
N MET A 252 66.79 -2.89 2.32
CA MET A 252 67.86 -3.45 1.47
C MET A 252 68.16 -2.58 0.22
N GLY A 253 67.45 -1.45 0.05
CA GLY A 253 67.56 -0.59 -1.13
C GLY A 253 66.97 -1.23 -2.42
N VAL A 254 66.14 -2.24 -2.29
CA VAL A 254 65.54 -3.00 -3.38
C VAL A 254 64.07 -2.59 -3.54
N THR A 255 63.63 -2.45 -4.76
CA THR A 255 62.18 -2.19 -5.03
C THR A 255 61.36 -3.42 -4.65
N PRO A 256 60.33 -3.29 -3.82
CA PRO A 256 59.42 -4.37 -3.47
C PRO A 256 58.79 -5.01 -4.72
N PRO A 257 58.53 -6.32 -4.75
CA PRO A 257 57.80 -6.98 -5.82
C PRO A 257 56.39 -6.34 -5.99
N ALA A 258 55.98 -6.13 -7.25
CA ALA A 258 54.68 -5.54 -7.57
C ALA A 258 53.49 -6.34 -6.99
N GLU A 259 53.65 -7.65 -6.85
CA GLU A 259 52.67 -8.54 -6.23
C GLU A 259 52.37 -8.20 -4.78
N LEU A 260 53.38 -7.84 -3.97
CA LEU A 260 53.20 -7.43 -2.56
C LEU A 260 52.39 -6.12 -2.47
N THR A 261 52.68 -5.16 -3.33
CA THR A 261 51.94 -3.89 -3.36
C THR A 261 50.51 -4.09 -3.85
N THR A 262 50.28 -4.97 -4.80
CA THR A 262 48.93 -5.33 -5.29
C THR A 262 48.15 -6.09 -4.24
N GLN A 263 48.75 -7.04 -3.53
CA GLN A 263 48.11 -7.75 -2.41
C GLN A 263 47.75 -6.82 -1.29
N LEU A 264 48.65 -5.92 -0.90
CA LEU A 264 48.37 -4.89 0.12
C LEU A 264 47.15 -4.02 -0.26
N ALA A 265 47.12 -3.53 -1.49
CA ALA A 265 46.01 -2.72 -1.98
C ALA A 265 44.67 -3.48 -1.98
N THR A 266 44.70 -4.79 -2.32
CA THR A 266 43.55 -5.68 -2.31
C THR A 266 43.02 -5.89 -0.89
N LEU A 267 43.89 -6.22 0.08
CA LEU A 267 43.51 -6.39 1.47
C LEU A 267 42.94 -5.07 2.09
N GLN A 268 43.59 -3.96 1.81
CA GLN A 268 43.07 -2.64 2.26
C GLN A 268 41.71 -2.32 1.67
N ALA A 269 41.50 -2.62 0.37
CA ALA A 269 40.19 -2.44 -0.25
C ALA A 269 39.12 -3.35 0.37
N THR A 270 39.50 -4.61 0.70
CA THR A 270 38.60 -5.56 1.37
C THR A 270 38.26 -5.10 2.78
N GLN A 271 39.22 -4.59 3.54
CA GLN A 271 39.01 -4.02 4.87
C GLN A 271 38.04 -2.83 4.82
N GLN A 272 38.22 -1.94 3.82
CA GLN A 272 37.28 -0.82 3.62
C GLN A 272 35.86 -1.30 3.30
N LYS A 273 35.71 -2.39 2.54
CA LYS A 273 34.39 -3.02 2.29
C LYS A 273 33.79 -3.55 3.58
N LEU A 274 34.54 -4.28 4.39
CA LEU A 274 34.05 -4.80 5.67
C LEU A 274 33.59 -3.67 6.60
N ALA A 275 34.33 -2.56 6.66
CA ALA A 275 33.93 -1.40 7.45
C ALA A 275 32.57 -0.81 7.03
N THR A 276 32.19 -0.94 5.75
CA THR A 276 30.85 -0.51 5.30
C THR A 276 29.75 -1.49 5.72
N LEU A 277 30.08 -2.76 6.00
CA LEU A 277 29.12 -3.77 6.45
C LEU A 277 28.91 -3.75 7.97
N GLU A 278 29.84 -3.12 8.72
CA GLU A 278 29.76 -2.98 10.17
C GLU A 278 28.44 -2.39 10.67
N VAL A 279 27.85 -1.52 9.87
CA VAL A 279 26.56 -0.87 10.13
C VAL A 279 25.39 -1.85 10.25
N TYR A 280 25.50 -3.04 9.69
CA TYR A 280 24.47 -4.08 9.76
C TYR A 280 24.70 -5.07 10.92
N ARG A 281 25.76 -4.88 11.72
CA ARG A 281 26.13 -5.75 12.85
C ARG A 281 24.95 -6.01 13.79
N GLU A 282 24.21 -4.96 14.10
CA GLU A 282 23.13 -4.96 15.08
C GLU A 282 21.75 -5.13 14.45
N GLY A 283 21.71 -5.34 13.12
CA GLY A 283 20.48 -5.33 12.34
C GLY A 283 19.87 -3.93 12.20
N ILE A 284 18.73 -3.88 11.53
CA ILE A 284 17.97 -2.65 11.27
C ILE A 284 16.56 -2.82 11.81
N SER A 285 16.05 -1.83 12.52
CA SER A 285 14.66 -1.84 12.98
C SER A 285 14.04 -0.46 12.90
N MET A 286 12.75 -0.44 12.58
CA MET A 286 11.94 0.75 12.53
C MET A 286 10.58 0.47 13.16
N MET A 287 10.11 1.37 13.99
CA MET A 287 8.72 1.47 14.42
C MET A 287 8.29 2.93 14.29
N SER A 288 7.21 3.17 13.56
CA SER A 288 6.66 4.50 13.34
C SER A 288 5.15 4.47 13.46
N ASP A 289 4.61 5.33 14.31
CA ASP A 289 3.21 5.67 14.35
C ASP A 289 3.03 7.06 13.73
N GLN A 290 2.00 7.20 12.89
CA GLN A 290 1.74 8.44 12.19
C GLN A 290 0.29 8.86 12.40
N SER A 291 0.05 10.16 12.45
CA SER A 291 -1.30 10.72 12.45
C SER A 291 -1.35 12.05 11.72
N GLY A 292 -2.51 12.34 11.13
CA GLY A 292 -2.76 13.58 10.42
C GLY A 292 -4.25 13.87 10.26
N ILE A 293 -4.57 15.10 9.94
CA ILE A 293 -5.94 15.56 9.67
C ILE A 293 -5.98 16.26 8.32
N GLY A 294 -7.16 16.24 7.69
CA GLY A 294 -7.42 16.94 6.44
C GLY A 294 -8.89 17.26 6.25
N ILE A 295 -9.18 18.12 5.30
CA ILE A 295 -10.54 18.52 4.94
C ILE A 295 -10.65 18.53 3.42
N ALA A 296 -11.75 17.97 2.89
CA ALA A 296 -12.10 18.00 1.48
C ALA A 296 -13.52 18.56 1.27
N PRO A 297 -13.72 19.57 0.44
CA PRO A 297 -15.02 19.93 -0.08
C PRO A 297 -15.56 18.81 -1.00
N ILE A 298 -16.87 18.70 -1.10
CA ILE A 298 -17.58 17.77 -1.99
C ILE A 298 -18.72 18.52 -2.65
N ILE A 299 -18.87 18.39 -3.96
CA ILE A 299 -19.99 18.89 -4.71
C ILE A 299 -20.63 17.78 -5.52
N GLY A 300 -21.90 17.87 -5.78
CA GLY A 300 -22.64 16.87 -6.56
C GLY A 300 -23.84 17.44 -7.27
N ILE A 301 -24.27 16.72 -8.30
CA ILE A 301 -25.47 17.01 -9.08
C ILE A 301 -26.17 15.70 -9.41
N ASP A 302 -27.50 15.70 -9.41
CA ASP A 302 -28.32 14.56 -9.83
C ASP A 302 -29.49 15.06 -10.69
N TYR A 303 -29.73 14.34 -11.79
CA TYR A 303 -30.79 14.68 -12.75
C TYR A 303 -31.60 13.46 -13.17
N LYS A 304 -32.91 13.52 -12.90
CA LYS A 304 -33.90 12.48 -13.28
C LYS A 304 -34.54 12.82 -14.63
N ALA A 305 -34.48 11.87 -15.56
CA ALA A 305 -35.02 12.05 -16.90
C ALA A 305 -35.91 10.84 -17.27
N GLY A 306 -37.18 10.87 -16.92
CA GLY A 306 -38.09 9.75 -17.12
C GLY A 306 -37.61 8.51 -16.36
N ASN A 307 -37.27 7.44 -17.11
CA ASN A 307 -36.77 6.18 -16.54
C ASN A 307 -35.25 6.21 -16.26
N TRP A 308 -34.57 7.31 -16.49
CA TRP A 308 -33.15 7.49 -16.27
C TRP A 308 -32.87 8.37 -15.06
N ASN A 309 -31.79 8.07 -14.38
CA ASN A 309 -31.15 8.96 -13.43
C ASN A 309 -29.68 9.13 -13.77
N PHE A 310 -29.17 10.34 -13.79
CA PHE A 310 -27.79 10.69 -14.05
C PHE A 310 -27.24 11.47 -12.86
N ALA A 311 -26.04 11.13 -12.43
CA ALA A 311 -25.41 11.92 -11.35
C ALA A 311 -23.92 12.05 -11.57
N ALA A 312 -23.37 13.11 -11.01
CA ALA A 312 -21.93 13.32 -10.94
C ALA A 312 -21.55 13.93 -9.57
N LYS A 313 -20.39 13.56 -9.09
CA LYS A 313 -19.84 14.05 -7.83
C LYS A 313 -18.35 14.35 -8.02
N TYR A 314 -17.88 15.42 -7.39
CA TYR A 314 -16.47 15.75 -7.29
C TYR A 314 -16.08 15.95 -5.83
N GLU A 315 -15.14 15.14 -5.37
CA GLU A 315 -14.48 15.26 -4.08
C GLU A 315 -13.13 15.93 -4.32
N PHE A 316 -12.91 17.08 -3.70
CA PHE A 316 -11.63 17.78 -3.85
C PHE A 316 -10.52 17.04 -3.13
N LYS A 317 -9.28 17.27 -3.58
CA LYS A 317 -8.08 16.71 -2.94
C LYS A 317 -8.03 17.10 -1.47
N THR A 318 -7.83 16.12 -0.60
CA THR A 318 -7.56 16.36 0.81
C THR A 318 -6.06 16.53 1.01
N ARG A 319 -5.63 17.76 1.30
CA ARG A 319 -4.26 18.00 1.73
C ARG A 319 -4.06 17.45 3.13
N MET A 320 -3.07 16.58 3.28
CA MET A 320 -2.80 15.92 4.56
C MET A 320 -1.29 15.85 4.82
N ARG A 321 -0.92 16.06 6.08
CA ARG A 321 0.44 15.82 6.56
C ARG A 321 0.39 14.84 7.72
N MET A 322 1.13 13.74 7.59
CA MET A 322 1.23 12.71 8.61
C MET A 322 2.47 12.99 9.47
N LYS A 323 2.26 13.24 10.75
CA LYS A 323 3.35 13.46 11.71
C LYS A 323 3.81 12.13 12.27
N ASN A 324 5.11 11.91 12.25
CA ASN A 324 5.77 10.71 12.82
C ASN A 324 5.97 10.82 14.33
N SER A 325 5.70 9.72 15.02
CA SER A 325 6.23 9.38 16.33
C SER A 325 6.96 8.06 16.20
N SER A 326 8.29 8.07 16.20
CA SER A 326 9.05 6.95 15.66
C SER A 326 10.29 6.62 16.47
N THR A 327 10.65 5.34 16.45
CA THR A 327 11.97 4.86 16.85
C THR A 327 12.59 4.17 15.64
N VAL A 328 13.70 4.72 15.16
CA VAL A 328 14.45 4.17 14.01
C VAL A 328 15.87 3.92 14.47
N LYS A 329 16.31 2.64 14.39
CA LYS A 329 17.68 2.25 14.67
C LYS A 329 18.49 2.40 13.38
N GLU A 330 19.64 3.09 13.47
CA GLU A 330 20.55 3.33 12.35
C GLU A 330 19.90 4.06 11.14
N PRO A 331 19.23 5.20 11.35
CA PRO A 331 18.51 5.93 10.29
C PRO A 331 19.44 6.45 9.18
N HIS A 332 20.73 6.66 9.49
CA HIS A 332 21.71 7.23 8.55
C HIS A 332 22.12 6.28 7.43
N LEU A 333 21.82 4.99 7.58
CA LEU A 333 22.27 3.93 6.69
C LEU A 333 21.26 3.60 5.61
N VAL A 334 19.98 3.85 5.86
CA VAL A 334 18.87 3.53 4.98
C VAL A 334 18.08 4.79 4.70
N THR A 335 18.37 5.47 3.60
CA THR A 335 17.69 6.72 3.21
C THR A 335 16.17 6.57 3.09
N ALA A 336 15.68 5.36 2.79
CA ALA A 336 14.25 5.04 2.80
C ALA A 336 13.58 5.25 4.16
N LEU A 337 14.34 5.17 5.26
CA LEU A 337 13.84 5.40 6.62
C LEU A 337 13.69 6.89 6.95
N ASN A 338 14.23 7.81 6.13
CA ASN A 338 14.11 9.25 6.38
C ASN A 338 12.64 9.74 6.41
N LYS A 339 11.76 9.07 5.69
CA LYS A 339 10.30 9.32 5.75
C LYS A 339 9.75 9.15 7.18
N TYR A 340 10.38 8.31 7.99
CA TYR A 340 9.90 7.86 9.31
C TYR A 340 10.67 8.44 10.48
N LEU A 341 11.54 9.42 10.27
CA LEU A 341 12.28 10.07 11.35
C LEU A 341 11.32 10.73 12.33
N ASP A 342 11.61 10.57 13.62
CA ASP A 342 10.77 11.10 14.70
C ASP A 342 10.51 12.60 14.58
N GLY A 343 9.28 13.01 14.85
CA GLY A 343 8.84 14.40 14.79
C GLY A 343 8.67 14.98 13.38
N THR A 344 9.11 14.29 12.32
CA THR A 344 8.94 14.77 10.94
C THR A 344 7.47 14.70 10.50
N SER A 345 7.06 15.60 9.62
CA SER A 345 5.73 15.60 9.01
C SER A 345 5.87 15.42 7.50
N VAL A 346 5.27 14.36 6.99
CA VAL A 346 5.36 13.98 5.58
C VAL A 346 4.04 14.25 4.85
N PRO A 347 4.08 14.75 3.61
CA PRO A 347 2.88 14.92 2.81
C PRO A 347 2.30 13.55 2.44
N GLU A 348 0.98 13.40 2.55
CA GLU A 348 0.24 12.18 2.29
C GLU A 348 -1.18 12.53 1.84
N ASP A 349 -1.30 13.31 0.76
CA ASP A 349 -2.58 13.79 0.24
C ASP A 349 -3.49 12.63 -0.19
N GLN A 350 -4.80 12.73 0.08
CA GLN A 350 -5.79 11.90 -0.59
C GLN A 350 -6.13 12.54 -1.95
N PRO A 351 -6.12 11.79 -3.06
CA PRO A 351 -6.41 12.33 -4.37
C PRO A 351 -7.83 12.90 -4.46
N ALA A 352 -8.03 13.85 -5.35
CA ALA A 352 -9.37 14.24 -5.75
C ALA A 352 -10.03 13.05 -6.47
N LEU A 353 -11.36 12.97 -6.36
CA LEU A 353 -12.16 11.91 -6.99
C LEU A 353 -13.33 12.53 -7.76
N PHE A 354 -13.40 12.23 -9.04
CA PHE A 354 -14.56 12.48 -9.88
C PHE A 354 -15.32 11.18 -10.11
N THR A 355 -16.64 11.20 -9.87
CA THR A 355 -17.52 10.08 -10.19
C THR A 355 -18.68 10.55 -11.05
N VAL A 356 -19.10 9.71 -11.99
CA VAL A 356 -20.28 9.92 -12.82
C VAL A 356 -20.99 8.60 -13.03
N GLY A 357 -22.30 8.60 -13.05
CA GLY A 357 -23.06 7.39 -13.28
C GLY A 357 -24.42 7.63 -13.94
N ALA A 358 -24.99 6.51 -14.39
CA ALA A 358 -26.33 6.45 -14.91
C ALA A 358 -27.08 5.23 -14.34
N GLN A 359 -28.33 5.41 -14.01
CA GLN A 359 -29.25 4.33 -13.67
C GLN A 359 -30.42 4.34 -14.67
N TRP A 360 -30.75 3.19 -15.22
CA TRP A 360 -31.88 3.00 -16.09
C TRP A 360 -32.87 2.02 -15.48
N SER A 361 -34.08 2.49 -15.20
CA SER A 361 -35.23 1.66 -14.81
C SER A 361 -35.85 1.03 -16.05
N VAL A 362 -35.33 -0.12 -16.47
CA VAL A 362 -35.81 -0.89 -17.63
C VAL A 362 -37.26 -1.32 -17.43
N LEU A 363 -37.55 -1.77 -16.22
CA LEU A 363 -38.88 -2.10 -15.71
C LEU A 363 -39.07 -1.42 -14.34
N PRO A 364 -40.29 -1.28 -13.84
CA PRO A 364 -40.51 -0.78 -12.49
C PRO A 364 -39.74 -1.55 -11.39
N THR A 365 -39.46 -2.84 -11.67
CA THR A 365 -38.76 -3.77 -10.75
C THR A 365 -37.31 -4.06 -11.13
N VAL A 366 -36.80 -3.57 -12.29
CA VAL A 366 -35.44 -3.87 -12.76
C VAL A 366 -34.71 -2.58 -13.08
N ARG A 367 -33.55 -2.40 -12.48
CA ARG A 367 -32.66 -1.25 -12.71
C ARG A 367 -31.27 -1.73 -13.14
N ILE A 368 -30.75 -1.11 -14.18
CA ILE A 368 -29.38 -1.26 -14.64
C ILE A 368 -28.62 -0.01 -14.25
N ASN A 369 -27.43 -0.22 -13.70
CA ASN A 369 -26.55 0.86 -13.20
C ASN A 369 -25.21 0.79 -13.89
N THR A 370 -24.62 1.94 -14.17
CA THR A 370 -23.23 2.07 -14.60
C THR A 370 -22.58 3.28 -13.94
N GLY A 371 -21.27 3.22 -13.74
CA GLY A 371 -20.50 4.30 -13.14
C GLY A 371 -19.08 4.32 -13.62
N TYR A 372 -18.48 5.48 -13.50
CA TYR A 372 -17.07 5.72 -13.77
C TYR A 372 -16.46 6.56 -12.65
N HIS A 373 -15.29 6.15 -12.17
CA HIS A 373 -14.50 6.87 -11.17
C HIS A 373 -13.15 7.24 -11.77
N LEU A 374 -12.71 8.47 -11.52
CA LEU A 374 -11.36 8.95 -11.86
C LEU A 374 -10.73 9.55 -10.60
N PHE A 375 -9.65 8.93 -10.13
CA PHE A 375 -8.84 9.43 -9.04
C PHE A 375 -7.68 10.22 -9.63
N PHE A 376 -7.46 11.44 -9.16
CA PHE A 376 -6.40 12.32 -9.65
C PHE A 376 -5.10 12.10 -8.85
N ASP A 377 -4.57 10.86 -8.86
CA ASP A 377 -3.40 10.44 -8.09
C ASP A 377 -2.17 11.28 -8.44
N LYS A 378 -1.92 11.53 -9.72
CA LYS A 378 -0.79 12.35 -10.21
C LYS A 378 -0.86 13.83 -9.80
N SER A 379 -1.98 14.28 -9.28
CA SER A 379 -2.17 15.65 -8.76
C SER A 379 -2.06 15.71 -7.24
N SER A 380 -1.86 14.58 -6.57
CA SER A 380 -1.60 14.51 -5.13
C SER A 380 -0.21 15.07 -4.81
N HIS A 381 0.09 15.23 -3.53
CA HIS A 381 1.44 15.55 -3.10
C HIS A 381 1.84 14.53 -2.04
N TRP A 382 2.78 13.65 -2.42
CA TRP A 382 3.30 12.59 -1.56
C TRP A 382 4.77 12.81 -1.24
N TYR A 383 5.30 12.06 -0.28
CA TYR A 383 6.69 12.16 0.11
C TYR A 383 7.62 11.84 -1.07
N ASN A 384 8.64 12.68 -1.29
CA ASN A 384 9.59 12.58 -2.41
C ASN A 384 8.95 12.53 -3.82
N HIS A 385 7.79 13.19 -3.99
CA HIS A 385 7.08 13.27 -5.27
C HIS A 385 6.80 11.88 -5.89
N GLU A 386 6.34 10.95 -5.07
CA GLU A 386 6.01 9.60 -5.54
C GLU A 386 4.90 9.57 -6.57
N GLU A 387 3.99 10.53 -6.53
CA GLU A 387 2.95 10.73 -7.54
C GLU A 387 3.52 10.90 -8.94
N ASP A 388 4.70 11.47 -9.09
CA ASP A 388 5.37 11.66 -10.39
C ASP A 388 5.83 10.35 -11.02
N LYS A 389 6.04 9.32 -10.22
CA LYS A 389 6.44 7.98 -10.66
C LYS A 389 5.31 7.17 -11.27
N LEU A 390 4.06 7.57 -11.09
CA LEU A 390 2.92 6.91 -11.72
C LEU A 390 2.88 7.17 -13.23
N ASP A 391 2.54 6.17 -14.02
CA ASP A 391 2.29 6.31 -15.46
C ASP A 391 0.96 7.03 -15.74
N GLY A 392 -0.03 6.88 -14.85
CA GLY A 392 -1.35 7.47 -15.01
C GLY A 392 -2.13 7.60 -13.71
N ASN A 393 -3.31 8.16 -13.83
CA ASN A 393 -4.32 8.20 -12.77
C ASN A 393 -5.03 6.86 -12.64
N THR A 394 -5.50 6.53 -11.44
CA THR A 394 -6.39 5.38 -11.23
C THR A 394 -7.78 5.69 -11.80
N TRP A 395 -8.38 4.70 -12.43
CA TRP A 395 -9.78 4.77 -12.87
C TRP A 395 -10.51 3.45 -12.61
N GLU A 396 -11.83 3.57 -12.46
CA GLU A 396 -12.74 2.45 -12.28
C GLU A 396 -13.93 2.56 -13.19
N VAL A 397 -14.38 1.42 -13.73
CA VAL A 397 -15.66 1.29 -14.46
C VAL A 397 -16.51 0.28 -13.73
N ASN A 398 -17.75 0.65 -13.47
CA ASN A 398 -18.71 -0.16 -12.72
C ASN A 398 -19.94 -0.43 -13.56
N GLY A 399 -20.50 -1.64 -13.42
CA GLY A 399 -21.77 -2.02 -14.01
C GLY A 399 -22.49 -2.99 -13.09
N GLY A 400 -23.82 -2.89 -13.04
CA GLY A 400 -24.59 -3.82 -12.24
C GLY A 400 -26.09 -3.67 -12.41
N GLU A 401 -26.79 -4.56 -11.76
CA GLU A 401 -28.24 -4.67 -11.88
C GLU A 401 -28.88 -4.88 -10.50
N GLU A 402 -30.09 -4.37 -10.35
CA GLU A 402 -30.96 -4.57 -9.18
C GLU A 402 -32.33 -5.06 -9.66
N TRP A 403 -32.82 -6.10 -9.04
CA TRP A 403 -34.11 -6.69 -9.34
C TRP A 403 -34.93 -6.86 -8.07
N ASP A 404 -36.09 -6.18 -8.02
CA ASP A 404 -37.11 -6.36 -6.99
C ASP A 404 -37.96 -7.58 -7.35
N ILE A 405 -37.55 -8.78 -6.83
CA ILE A 405 -38.23 -10.04 -7.09
C ILE A 405 -39.63 -10.05 -6.50
N THR A 406 -39.78 -9.40 -5.34
CA THR A 406 -41.05 -9.14 -4.66
C THR A 406 -41.02 -7.77 -4.01
N ASP A 407 -42.14 -7.30 -3.48
CA ASP A 407 -42.19 -6.04 -2.70
C ASP A 407 -41.25 -6.03 -1.49
N LYS A 408 -40.75 -7.20 -1.06
CA LYS A 408 -39.88 -7.34 0.09
C LYS A 408 -38.46 -7.77 -0.24
N LEU A 409 -38.24 -8.46 -1.37
CA LEU A 409 -36.96 -9.04 -1.71
C LEU A 409 -36.38 -8.38 -2.97
N GLN A 410 -35.28 -7.71 -2.79
CA GLN A 410 -34.42 -7.20 -3.86
C GLN A 410 -33.14 -8.03 -3.93
N VAL A 411 -32.78 -8.50 -5.10
CA VAL A 411 -31.46 -9.07 -5.38
C VAL A 411 -30.65 -8.12 -6.24
N SER A 412 -29.35 -8.16 -6.14
CA SER A 412 -28.47 -7.37 -7.00
C SER A 412 -27.13 -8.03 -7.20
N GLY A 413 -26.52 -7.73 -8.33
CA GLY A 413 -25.16 -8.12 -8.66
C GLY A 413 -24.49 -7.03 -9.49
N GLY A 414 -23.17 -7.00 -9.45
CA GLY A 414 -22.43 -6.05 -10.26
C GLY A 414 -20.95 -6.39 -10.36
N LEU A 415 -20.31 -5.69 -11.28
CA LEU A 415 -18.91 -5.86 -11.65
C LEU A 415 -18.19 -4.51 -11.58
N GLN A 416 -16.90 -4.54 -11.26
CA GLN A 416 -16.03 -3.38 -11.30
C GLN A 416 -14.69 -3.78 -11.90
N LYS A 417 -14.17 -2.98 -12.82
CA LYS A 417 -12.76 -3.00 -13.23
C LYS A 417 -12.06 -1.80 -12.62
N THR A 418 -10.96 -2.04 -11.91
CA THR A 418 -10.06 -1.00 -11.41
C THR A 418 -8.73 -1.09 -12.13
N ASN A 419 -8.25 0.02 -12.67
CA ASN A 419 -6.93 0.14 -13.27
C ASN A 419 -6.14 1.21 -12.53
N TYR A 420 -5.01 0.82 -11.96
CA TYR A 420 -4.05 1.73 -11.36
C TYR A 420 -3.02 2.12 -12.41
N GLY A 421 -2.66 3.38 -12.48
CA GLY A 421 -1.61 3.89 -13.36
C GLY A 421 -0.21 3.59 -12.82
N LEU A 422 0.13 2.32 -12.71
CA LEU A 422 1.37 1.86 -12.06
C LEU A 422 2.55 1.88 -13.04
N SER A 423 3.75 2.10 -12.50
CA SER A 423 5.03 1.91 -13.18
C SER A 423 5.99 1.11 -12.32
N ASP A 424 7.06 0.58 -12.91
CA ASP A 424 8.12 -0.11 -12.17
C ASP A 424 8.84 0.82 -11.17
N ALA A 425 8.91 2.12 -11.48
CA ALA A 425 9.48 3.12 -10.58
C ALA A 425 8.63 3.38 -9.34
N TYR A 426 7.32 3.17 -9.44
CA TYR A 426 6.37 3.33 -8.32
C TYR A 426 6.24 2.06 -7.48
N MET A 427 6.21 0.89 -8.11
CA MET A 427 5.96 -0.39 -7.45
C MET A 427 7.07 -0.79 -6.48
N ASN A 428 6.69 -1.28 -5.32
CA ASN A 428 7.59 -1.82 -4.31
C ASN A 428 6.87 -2.87 -3.45
N ASP A 429 7.63 -3.69 -2.74
CA ASP A 429 7.10 -4.79 -1.95
C ASP A 429 6.59 -4.40 -0.54
N MET A 430 6.94 -3.22 -0.07
CA MET A 430 6.47 -2.74 1.24
C MET A 430 5.02 -2.29 1.22
N SER A 431 4.57 -1.73 0.08
CA SER A 431 3.18 -1.32 -0.11
C SER A 431 2.85 -1.32 -1.59
N PHE A 432 1.99 -2.22 -2.03
CA PHE A 432 1.61 -2.33 -3.42
C PHE A 432 0.09 -2.47 -3.60
N VAL A 433 -0.35 -1.99 -4.74
CA VAL A 433 -1.68 -2.22 -5.31
C VAL A 433 -1.50 -2.86 -6.69
N VAL A 434 -2.50 -3.53 -7.20
CA VAL A 434 -2.51 -4.11 -8.55
C VAL A 434 -3.89 -4.00 -9.13
N SER A 435 -3.98 -3.80 -10.44
CA SER A 435 -5.24 -3.71 -11.18
C SER A 435 -6.09 -4.94 -10.96
N SER A 436 -7.41 -4.80 -11.04
CA SER A 436 -8.30 -5.86 -10.57
C SER A 436 -9.67 -5.86 -11.26
N TYR A 437 -10.31 -7.01 -11.17
CA TYR A 437 -11.73 -7.22 -11.45
C TYR A 437 -12.43 -7.65 -10.19
N THR A 438 -13.54 -7.01 -9.91
CA THR A 438 -14.35 -7.31 -8.74
C THR A 438 -15.74 -7.71 -9.16
N PHE A 439 -16.33 -8.67 -8.47
CA PHE A 439 -17.75 -8.95 -8.54
C PHE A 439 -18.39 -8.86 -7.16
N GLY A 440 -19.61 -8.35 -7.13
CA GLY A 440 -20.44 -8.28 -5.96
C GLY A 440 -21.79 -8.91 -6.20
N LEU A 441 -22.36 -9.49 -5.16
CA LEU A 441 -23.72 -10.04 -5.20
C LEU A 441 -24.34 -9.99 -3.82
N GLY A 442 -25.66 -9.96 -3.77
CA GLY A 442 -26.36 -9.96 -2.49
C GLY A 442 -27.84 -9.63 -2.62
N PHE A 443 -28.45 -9.41 -1.48
CA PHE A 443 -29.87 -9.09 -1.41
C PHE A 443 -30.19 -8.04 -0.33
N GLY A 444 -31.30 -7.37 -0.52
CA GLY A 444 -31.96 -6.54 0.49
C GLY A 444 -33.34 -7.09 0.80
N TYR A 445 -33.66 -7.24 2.08
CA TYR A 445 -34.95 -7.74 2.52
C TYR A 445 -35.69 -6.70 3.38
N GLN A 446 -36.87 -6.29 2.93
CA GLN A 446 -37.73 -5.34 3.62
C GLN A 446 -38.50 -6.08 4.72
N ILE A 447 -38.03 -5.98 5.97
CA ILE A 447 -38.67 -6.59 7.13
C ILE A 447 -40.01 -5.91 7.41
N SER A 448 -40.01 -4.56 7.34
CA SER A 448 -41.20 -3.72 7.52
C SER A 448 -41.07 -2.47 6.63
N LYS A 449 -42.11 -1.64 6.56
CA LYS A 449 -42.04 -0.36 5.82
C LYS A 449 -40.91 0.57 6.30
N LYS A 450 -40.35 0.31 7.48
CA LYS A 450 -39.34 1.15 8.13
C LYS A 450 -37.95 0.49 8.19
N VAL A 451 -37.84 -0.82 7.98
CA VAL A 451 -36.59 -1.57 8.21
C VAL A 451 -36.26 -2.46 7.01
N LYS A 452 -35.12 -2.24 6.41
CA LYS A 452 -34.54 -3.11 5.37
C LYS A 452 -33.18 -3.66 5.84
N VAL A 453 -32.96 -4.96 5.68
CA VAL A 453 -31.66 -5.61 5.94
C VAL A 453 -30.98 -5.92 4.62
N ASN A 454 -29.70 -5.62 4.53
CA ASN A 454 -28.87 -5.90 3.37
C ASN A 454 -27.80 -6.92 3.73
N VAL A 455 -27.57 -7.89 2.84
CA VAL A 455 -26.50 -8.88 2.95
C VAL A 455 -25.77 -8.94 1.62
N ALA A 456 -24.44 -8.96 1.68
CA ALA A 456 -23.64 -8.96 0.48
C ALA A 456 -22.33 -9.75 0.63
N TYR A 457 -21.85 -10.26 -0.51
CA TYR A 457 -20.52 -10.78 -0.70
C TYR A 457 -19.87 -10.05 -1.89
N PHE A 458 -18.56 -9.78 -1.74
CA PHE A 458 -17.79 -9.02 -2.70
C PHE A 458 -16.39 -9.60 -2.79
N GLN A 459 -15.97 -9.99 -3.99
CA GLN A 459 -14.68 -10.60 -4.23
C GLN A 459 -13.91 -9.80 -5.28
N THR A 460 -12.66 -9.49 -4.97
CA THR A 460 -11.74 -8.86 -5.90
C THR A 460 -10.67 -9.86 -6.33
N ASN A 461 -10.55 -10.04 -7.64
CA ASN A 461 -9.50 -10.80 -8.29
C ASN A 461 -8.50 -9.82 -8.88
N TYR A 462 -7.25 -9.98 -8.52
CA TYR A 462 -6.18 -9.06 -8.90
C TYR A 462 -5.34 -9.63 -10.02
N ASP A 463 -4.91 -8.76 -10.92
CA ASP A 463 -3.90 -9.08 -11.91
C ASP A 463 -2.56 -9.39 -11.19
N THR A 464 -1.63 -10.04 -11.87
CA THR A 464 -0.25 -10.14 -11.39
C THR A 464 0.57 -9.00 -12.00
N TYR A 465 1.14 -8.14 -11.16
CA TYR A 465 2.11 -7.14 -11.61
C TYR A 465 3.51 -7.73 -11.56
N LYS A 466 4.23 -7.64 -12.67
CA LYS A 466 5.60 -8.14 -12.81
C LYS A 466 6.56 -6.97 -12.86
N GLN A 467 7.62 -7.03 -12.06
CA GLN A 467 8.64 -5.99 -11.98
C GLN A 467 10.03 -6.61 -12.00
N ASP A 468 10.90 -6.02 -12.81
CA ASP A 468 12.32 -6.35 -12.83
C ASP A 468 13.11 -5.20 -12.20
N VAL A 469 13.86 -5.51 -11.16
CA VAL A 469 14.73 -4.55 -10.48
C VAL A 469 16.18 -4.97 -10.69
N THR A 470 16.94 -4.16 -11.44
CA THR A 470 18.37 -4.33 -11.61
C THR A 470 19.09 -3.18 -10.89
N PRO A 471 19.57 -3.41 -9.66
CA PRO A 471 20.34 -2.40 -8.95
C PRO A 471 21.61 -2.06 -9.73
N THR A 472 21.89 -0.76 -9.92
CA THR A 472 23.05 -0.27 -10.68
C THR A 472 24.42 -0.80 -10.17
N ALA A 473 24.41 -1.35 -8.97
CA ALA A 473 25.59 -1.85 -8.25
C ALA A 473 25.73 -3.38 -8.27
N LEU A 474 24.73 -4.10 -8.74
CA LEU A 474 24.68 -5.56 -8.77
C LEU A 474 24.48 -6.04 -10.19
N ASN A 475 25.23 -7.10 -10.56
CA ASN A 475 25.04 -7.76 -11.86
C ASN A 475 23.85 -8.74 -11.85
N SER A 476 23.00 -8.71 -10.82
CA SER A 476 21.86 -9.61 -10.68
C SER A 476 20.56 -8.85 -10.73
N THR A 477 19.64 -9.28 -11.58
CA THR A 477 18.27 -8.78 -11.65
C THR A 477 17.40 -9.56 -10.68
N THR A 478 16.60 -8.83 -9.90
CA THR A 478 15.56 -9.40 -9.05
C THR A 478 14.23 -9.29 -9.77
N HIS A 479 13.51 -10.41 -9.92
CA HIS A 479 12.17 -10.46 -10.48
C HIS A 479 11.14 -10.55 -9.37
N ASN A 480 10.12 -9.70 -9.40
CA ASN A 480 9.04 -9.69 -8.43
C ASN A 480 7.69 -9.88 -9.14
N ASP A 481 6.91 -10.84 -8.67
CA ASP A 481 5.50 -11.02 -9.03
C ASP A 481 4.63 -10.60 -7.83
N PHE A 482 3.83 -9.54 -8.02
CA PHE A 482 2.92 -9.02 -7.00
C PHE A 482 1.50 -9.47 -7.29
N THR A 483 0.85 -10.11 -6.33
CA THR A 483 -0.56 -10.48 -6.44
C THR A 483 -1.30 -10.31 -5.11
N ARG A 484 -2.63 -10.22 -5.18
CA ARG A 484 -3.50 -10.03 -4.02
C ARG A 484 -4.77 -10.85 -4.15
N THR A 485 -5.43 -11.06 -3.02
CA THR A 485 -6.82 -11.51 -2.96
C THR A 485 -7.59 -10.63 -1.99
N ASN A 486 -8.89 -10.47 -2.21
CA ASN A 486 -9.75 -9.76 -1.28
C ASN A 486 -11.16 -10.35 -1.30
N ASN A 487 -11.65 -10.73 -0.13
CA ASN A 487 -13.00 -11.23 0.06
C ASN A 487 -13.65 -10.38 1.15
N VAL A 488 -14.83 -9.84 0.86
CA VAL A 488 -15.58 -9.00 1.80
C VAL A 488 -16.99 -9.56 1.96
N PHE A 489 -17.41 -9.68 3.19
CA PHE A 489 -18.78 -9.99 3.56
C PHE A 489 -19.37 -8.81 4.33
N GLY A 490 -20.62 -8.46 4.04
CA GLY A 490 -21.27 -7.31 4.65
C GLY A 490 -22.72 -7.57 5.06
N ILE A 491 -23.09 -6.96 6.20
CA ILE A 491 -24.48 -6.87 6.67
C ILE A 491 -24.77 -5.40 6.97
N GLY A 492 -25.91 -4.92 6.48
CA GLY A 492 -26.38 -3.55 6.71
C GLY A 492 -27.85 -3.50 7.11
N VAL A 493 -28.21 -2.47 7.83
CA VAL A 493 -29.60 -2.18 8.23
C VAL A 493 -29.93 -0.75 7.85
N ASP A 494 -30.97 -0.59 7.01
CA ASP A 494 -31.50 0.73 6.65
C ASP A 494 -32.80 0.94 7.41
N LEU A 495 -32.92 2.13 8.00
CA LEU A 495 -34.09 2.56 8.80
C LEU A 495 -34.69 3.82 8.17
N LYS A 496 -36.03 3.86 8.11
CA LYS A 496 -36.84 5.04 7.80
C LYS A 496 -37.70 5.38 9.03
N LEU A 497 -37.48 6.58 9.62
CA LEU A 497 -38.12 7.06 10.84
C LEU A 497 -39.07 8.20 10.58
#